data_14ea0c337f3c389fb9bf40dcbe12f800
#
_entry.id   14ea0c337f3c389fb9bf40dcbe12f800
#
_cell.length_a   1.000
_cell.length_b   1.000
_cell.length_c   1.000
_cell.angle_alpha   90.00
_cell.angle_beta   90.00
_cell.angle_gamma   90.00
#
_symmetry.space_group_name_H-M   'P 1'
#
loop_
_entity.id
_entity.type
_entity.pdbx_description
1 polymer ?
#
loop_
_entity_poly.entity_id
_entity_poly.type
_entity_poly.pdbx_seq_one_letter_code
_entity_poly.pdbx_strand_id
1 'polypeptide(L)'
;VSRVLNNPNYKCSVSGLRDKIWKTAIEMNYVPNEAARNLKRGVSAKQEKTWYINILMTRTDSSQTDPFFSELLRVIESEIHDKNCILSKVWYMSVFSDDRKCRRENLDRLIDEMYGEVEGKRDGLIIIGRCNKEALKKLNKKYKSVVSVNRNSTNYEVDEVLCDGKKIASAAVEYLISLGHKNIGYVGQCHSEDRYNGYLETLKK
;
A
#
# COMPACT_ATOMS: atom_id res chain seq x y z
N VAL A 1 12.63 -23.35 -17.92
CA VAL A 1 11.70 -22.78 -16.96
C VAL A 1 12.44 -22.19 -15.77
N SER A 2 13.11 -22.98 -14.92
CA SER A 2 13.78 -22.50 -13.69
C SER A 2 14.77 -21.35 -13.90
N ARG A 3 15.56 -21.36 -14.97
CA ARG A 3 16.50 -20.27 -15.28
C ARG A 3 15.79 -18.96 -15.59
N VAL A 4 14.66 -19.01 -16.29
CA VAL A 4 13.84 -17.84 -16.64
C VAL A 4 13.18 -17.25 -15.40
N LEU A 5 12.58 -18.09 -14.56
CA LEU A 5 11.87 -17.64 -13.36
C LEU A 5 12.82 -17.11 -12.25
N ASN A 6 14.09 -17.54 -12.26
CA ASN A 6 15.05 -17.16 -11.24
C ASN A 6 16.06 -16.08 -11.68
N ASN A 7 16.09 -15.71 -12.96
CA ASN A 7 16.96 -14.66 -13.48
C ASN A 7 16.20 -13.78 -14.48
N PRO A 8 15.82 -12.57 -14.08
CA PRO A 8 15.09 -11.63 -14.92
C PRO A 8 15.82 -11.29 -16.23
N ASN A 9 17.16 -11.37 -16.22
CA ASN A 9 18.01 -11.05 -17.38
C ASN A 9 18.40 -12.27 -18.23
N TYR A 10 17.84 -13.46 -17.93
CA TYR A 10 18.17 -14.66 -18.69
C TYR A 10 17.66 -14.56 -20.13
N LYS A 11 18.56 -14.63 -21.10
CA LYS A 11 18.22 -14.62 -22.53
C LYS A 11 17.81 -16.03 -22.97
N CYS A 12 16.56 -16.18 -23.40
CA CYS A 12 16.09 -17.42 -24.02
C CYS A 12 16.58 -17.52 -25.47
N SER A 13 16.94 -18.71 -25.91
CA SER A 13 17.33 -18.98 -27.31
C SER A 13 16.16 -18.88 -28.29
N VAL A 14 14.93 -18.98 -27.80
CA VAL A 14 13.69 -18.87 -28.59
C VAL A 14 12.98 -17.60 -28.22
N SER A 15 12.64 -16.78 -29.21
CA SER A 15 11.86 -15.55 -29.04
C SER A 15 10.47 -15.86 -28.48
N GLY A 16 10.01 -15.08 -27.51
CA GLY A 16 8.69 -15.24 -26.88
C GLY A 16 8.56 -16.38 -25.85
N LEU A 17 9.56 -17.26 -25.74
CA LEU A 17 9.51 -18.37 -24.76
C LEU A 17 9.52 -17.86 -23.32
N ARG A 18 10.22 -16.77 -23.04
CA ARG A 18 10.26 -16.14 -21.74
C ARG A 18 8.87 -15.70 -21.28
N ASP A 19 8.16 -14.97 -22.14
CA ASP A 19 6.84 -14.42 -21.82
C ASP A 19 5.81 -15.54 -21.63
N LYS A 20 5.92 -16.59 -22.43
CA LYS A 20 5.10 -17.79 -22.27
C LYS A 20 5.32 -18.48 -20.93
N ILE A 21 6.58 -18.61 -20.49
CA ILE A 21 6.92 -19.21 -19.18
C ILE A 21 6.37 -18.36 -18.05
N TRP A 22 6.51 -17.03 -18.09
CA TRP A 22 5.98 -16.15 -17.08
C TRP A 22 4.45 -16.17 -17.02
N LYS A 23 3.78 -16.13 -18.18
CA LYS A 23 2.32 -16.22 -18.27
C LYS A 23 1.80 -17.51 -17.65
N THR A 24 2.40 -18.63 -17.99
CA THR A 24 2.01 -19.94 -17.41
C THR A 24 2.28 -20.01 -15.91
N ALA A 25 3.40 -19.44 -15.42
CA ALA A 25 3.70 -19.40 -13.99
C ALA A 25 2.66 -18.60 -13.21
N ILE A 26 2.22 -17.46 -13.75
CA ILE A 26 1.15 -16.64 -13.16
C ILE A 26 -0.19 -17.39 -13.16
N GLU A 27 -0.55 -18.00 -14.31
CA GLU A 27 -1.79 -18.79 -14.43
C GLU A 27 -1.85 -19.97 -13.44
N MET A 28 -0.69 -20.56 -13.13
CA MET A 28 -0.57 -21.67 -12.19
C MET A 28 -0.37 -21.24 -10.73
N ASN A 29 -0.39 -19.95 -10.41
CA ASN A 29 -0.01 -19.40 -9.09
C ASN A 29 1.32 -19.97 -8.57
N TYR A 30 2.28 -20.18 -9.47
CA TYR A 30 3.58 -20.76 -9.12
C TYR A 30 4.45 -19.76 -8.38
N VAL A 31 4.68 -20.03 -7.11
CA VAL A 31 5.66 -19.28 -6.29
C VAL A 31 6.93 -20.11 -6.20
N PRO A 32 8.10 -19.59 -6.66
CA PRO A 32 9.37 -20.28 -6.52
C PRO A 32 9.69 -20.58 -5.06
N ASN A 33 10.01 -21.83 -4.73
CA ASN A 33 10.38 -22.21 -3.38
C ASN A 33 11.78 -21.69 -3.04
N GLU A 34 11.88 -20.71 -2.15
CA GLU A 34 13.15 -20.10 -1.74
C GLU A 34 14.06 -21.05 -0.97
N ALA A 35 13.53 -21.98 -0.18
CA ALA A 35 14.31 -22.97 0.52
C ALA A 35 15.08 -23.86 -0.48
N ALA A 36 14.44 -24.26 -1.59
CA ALA A 36 15.05 -25.00 -2.67
C ALA A 36 16.09 -24.17 -3.45
N ARG A 37 15.87 -22.86 -3.57
CA ARG A 37 16.84 -21.93 -4.17
C ARG A 37 18.11 -21.81 -3.35
N ASN A 38 17.98 -21.64 -2.04
CA ASN A 38 19.08 -21.47 -1.13
C ASN A 38 19.93 -22.75 -1.02
N LEU A 39 19.29 -23.93 -1.02
CA LEU A 39 19.98 -25.22 -1.05
C LEU A 39 20.85 -25.38 -2.32
N LYS A 40 20.34 -24.95 -3.48
CA LYS A 40 21.06 -25.07 -4.76
C LYS A 40 22.22 -24.08 -4.89
N ARG A 41 22.15 -22.94 -4.21
CA ARG A 41 23.22 -21.91 -4.22
C ARG A 41 24.41 -22.26 -3.33
N GLY A 42 24.32 -23.32 -2.50
CA GLY A 42 25.40 -23.69 -1.55
C GLY A 42 25.71 -22.59 -0.55
N VAL A 43 24.85 -21.58 -0.47
CA VAL A 43 24.97 -20.51 0.51
C VAL A 43 24.46 -21.09 1.80
N SER A 44 25.39 -21.41 2.71
CA SER A 44 25.09 -21.49 4.14
C SER A 44 24.34 -20.19 4.48
N ALA A 45 23.03 -20.27 4.61
CA ALA A 45 22.19 -19.13 4.80
C ALA A 45 22.66 -18.41 6.08
N LYS A 46 23.34 -17.27 5.95
CA LYS A 46 23.03 -16.20 6.90
C LYS A 46 21.51 -16.13 6.83
N GLN A 47 20.85 -16.51 7.91
CA GLN A 47 19.40 -16.33 8.03
C GLN A 47 19.13 -14.84 7.81
N GLU A 48 18.87 -14.46 6.56
CA GLU A 48 18.38 -13.13 6.28
C GLU A 48 17.06 -13.03 7.04
N LYS A 49 17.04 -12.14 8.01
CA LYS A 49 15.92 -11.94 8.90
C LYS A 49 14.69 -11.67 8.04
N THR A 50 13.73 -12.57 8.11
CA THR A 50 12.42 -12.38 7.45
C THR A 50 11.63 -11.36 8.27
N TRP A 51 11.11 -10.34 7.60
CA TRP A 51 10.32 -9.30 8.21
C TRP A 51 8.83 -9.58 7.98
N TYR A 52 8.03 -9.40 9.01
CA TYR A 52 6.57 -9.56 8.94
C TYR A 52 5.88 -8.21 8.85
N ILE A 53 5.17 -8.00 7.76
CA ILE A 53 4.46 -6.76 7.47
C ILE A 53 2.95 -7.03 7.60
N ASN A 54 2.26 -6.10 8.22
CA ASN A 54 0.81 -6.11 8.33
C ASN A 54 0.24 -4.90 7.61
N ILE A 55 -0.99 -5.00 7.14
CA ILE A 55 -1.68 -3.92 6.44
C ILE A 55 -2.98 -3.58 7.17
N LEU A 56 -3.22 -2.30 7.41
CA LEU A 56 -4.47 -1.79 7.93
C LEU A 56 -5.13 -0.90 6.87
N MET A 57 -6.20 -1.44 6.25
CA MET A 57 -7.06 -0.70 5.35
C MET A 57 -8.14 0.02 6.16
N THR A 58 -8.09 1.35 6.20
CA THR A 58 -9.01 2.16 7.00
C THR A 58 -10.21 2.68 6.21
N ARG A 59 -10.30 2.40 4.92
CA ARG A 59 -11.32 2.93 4.01
C ARG A 59 -12.64 2.18 4.09
N THR A 60 -12.61 0.90 4.44
CA THR A 60 -13.72 -0.03 4.38
C THR A 60 -13.61 -1.07 5.50
N ASP A 61 -14.73 -1.71 5.81
CA ASP A 61 -14.80 -2.83 6.76
C ASP A 61 -14.88 -4.19 6.05
N SER A 62 -14.68 -4.22 4.73
CA SER A 62 -14.67 -5.44 3.94
C SER A 62 -13.51 -5.46 2.94
N SER A 63 -13.18 -6.67 2.46
CA SER A 63 -12.18 -6.84 1.39
C SER A 63 -12.61 -6.28 0.03
N GLN A 64 -13.88 -5.96 -0.15
CA GLN A 64 -14.38 -5.29 -1.34
C GLN A 64 -14.10 -3.79 -1.23
N THR A 65 -12.99 -3.36 -1.82
CA THR A 65 -12.59 -1.95 -1.87
C THR A 65 -12.85 -1.38 -3.25
N ASP A 66 -12.70 -0.05 -3.38
CA ASP A 66 -12.69 0.54 -4.72
C ASP A 66 -11.44 0.10 -5.51
N PRO A 67 -11.47 0.16 -6.86
CA PRO A 67 -10.38 -0.32 -7.71
C PRO A 67 -9.02 0.29 -7.39
N PHE A 68 -8.97 1.55 -6.97
CA PHE A 68 -7.73 2.24 -6.63
C PHE A 68 -7.03 1.60 -5.41
N PHE A 69 -7.78 1.33 -4.34
CA PHE A 69 -7.21 0.73 -3.13
C PHE A 69 -6.88 -0.75 -3.32
N SER A 70 -7.65 -1.45 -4.15
CA SER A 70 -7.37 -2.85 -4.53
C SER A 70 -6.06 -2.93 -5.32
N GLU A 71 -5.83 -2.03 -6.25
CA GLU A 71 -4.58 -1.97 -7.02
C GLU A 71 -3.40 -1.58 -6.13
N LEU A 72 -3.58 -0.62 -5.23
CA LEU A 72 -2.53 -0.24 -4.28
C LEU A 72 -2.13 -1.41 -3.38
N LEU A 73 -3.11 -2.16 -2.87
CA LEU A 73 -2.85 -3.37 -2.07
C LEU A 73 -2.09 -4.41 -2.88
N ARG A 74 -2.51 -4.66 -4.13
CA ARG A 74 -1.83 -5.61 -5.03
C ARG A 74 -0.36 -5.24 -5.28
N VAL A 75 -0.08 -3.96 -5.50
CA VAL A 75 1.31 -3.48 -5.68
C VAL A 75 2.13 -3.69 -4.41
N ILE A 76 1.57 -3.37 -3.25
CA ILE A 76 2.25 -3.56 -1.96
C ILE A 76 2.53 -5.05 -1.72
N GLU A 77 1.58 -5.94 -1.97
CA GLU A 77 1.75 -7.39 -1.83
C GLU A 77 2.87 -7.92 -2.74
N SER A 78 2.92 -7.45 -3.98
CA SER A 78 3.98 -7.81 -4.93
C SER A 78 5.37 -7.38 -4.44
N GLU A 79 5.51 -6.12 -4.00
CA GLU A 79 6.78 -5.56 -3.54
C GLU A 79 7.25 -6.17 -2.21
N ILE A 80 6.35 -6.47 -1.29
CA ILE A 80 6.67 -7.14 -0.02
C ILE A 80 7.39 -8.46 -0.27
N HIS A 81 6.89 -9.24 -1.24
CA HIS A 81 7.48 -10.53 -1.59
C HIS A 81 8.92 -10.40 -2.13
N ASP A 82 9.18 -9.38 -2.93
CA ASP A 82 10.51 -9.14 -3.53
C ASP A 82 11.55 -8.62 -2.52
N LYS A 83 11.11 -8.17 -1.36
CA LYS A 83 11.97 -7.57 -0.31
C LYS A 83 12.25 -8.48 0.89
N ASN A 84 12.12 -9.80 0.75
CA ASN A 84 12.25 -10.76 1.88
C ASN A 84 11.29 -10.46 3.04
N CYS A 85 10.15 -9.87 2.74
CA CYS A 85 9.09 -9.64 3.69
C CYS A 85 7.95 -10.64 3.50
N ILE A 86 7.21 -10.92 4.55
CA ILE A 86 6.00 -11.74 4.53
C ILE A 86 4.84 -10.87 4.94
N LEU A 87 3.81 -10.81 4.09
CA LEU A 87 2.53 -10.24 4.47
C LEU A 87 1.85 -11.19 5.45
N SER A 88 1.72 -10.76 6.71
CA SER A 88 1.17 -11.60 7.77
C SER A 88 -0.35 -11.47 7.86
N LYS A 89 -0.86 -10.24 7.83
CA LYS A 89 -2.29 -9.96 7.99
C LYS A 89 -2.70 -8.68 7.26
N VAL A 90 -3.94 -8.68 6.75
CA VAL A 90 -4.62 -7.48 6.24
C VAL A 90 -5.91 -7.30 7.05
N TRP A 91 -6.07 -6.13 7.66
CA TRP A 91 -7.29 -5.73 8.35
C TRP A 91 -8.05 -4.67 7.55
N TYR A 92 -9.36 -4.75 7.58
CA TYR A 92 -10.28 -3.79 6.99
C TYR A 92 -11.12 -3.19 8.11
N MET A 93 -10.77 -1.99 8.58
CA MET A 93 -11.36 -1.38 9.78
C MET A 93 -11.56 0.13 9.60
N SER A 94 -12.73 0.51 9.11
CA SER A 94 -13.07 1.92 8.88
C SER A 94 -13.17 2.73 10.18
N VAL A 95 -13.30 2.07 11.31
CA VAL A 95 -13.29 2.72 12.62
C VAL A 95 -12.08 3.62 12.84
N PHE A 96 -10.92 3.22 12.32
CA PHE A 96 -9.68 4.00 12.46
C PHE A 96 -9.63 5.26 11.59
N SER A 97 -10.51 5.39 10.59
CA SER A 97 -10.57 6.57 9.72
C SER A 97 -11.49 7.68 10.24
N ASP A 98 -12.46 7.36 11.07
CA ASP A 98 -13.52 8.27 11.51
C ASP A 98 -13.29 8.72 12.95
N ASP A 99 -13.14 10.04 13.13
CA ASP A 99 -12.92 10.63 14.46
C ASP A 99 -14.08 10.43 15.43
N ARG A 100 -15.32 10.30 14.94
CA ARG A 100 -16.50 10.05 15.76
C ARG A 100 -16.56 8.59 16.20
N LYS A 101 -16.30 7.66 15.26
CA LYS A 101 -16.22 6.23 15.56
C LYS A 101 -15.08 5.95 16.55
N CYS A 102 -13.88 6.49 16.29
CA CYS A 102 -12.74 6.34 17.18
C CYS A 102 -13.01 6.77 18.62
N ARG A 103 -13.76 7.86 18.82
CA ARG A 103 -14.10 8.35 20.18
C ARG A 103 -15.12 7.47 20.91
N ARG A 104 -15.89 6.65 20.21
CA ARG A 104 -16.89 5.75 20.79
C ARG A 104 -16.33 4.36 21.09
N GLU A 105 -15.23 4.02 20.47
CA GLU A 105 -14.60 2.71 20.60
C GLU A 105 -13.42 2.73 21.57
N ASN A 106 -13.16 1.61 22.20
CA ASN A 106 -11.96 1.41 22.99
C ASN A 106 -10.79 1.06 22.05
N LEU A 107 -10.07 2.10 21.60
CA LEU A 107 -8.97 1.94 20.64
C LEU A 107 -7.85 1.05 21.19
N ASP A 108 -7.57 1.09 22.49
CA ASP A 108 -6.52 0.25 23.07
C ASP A 108 -6.89 -1.22 22.97
N ARG A 109 -8.13 -1.56 23.29
CA ARG A 109 -8.63 -2.92 23.16
C ARG A 109 -8.58 -3.41 21.71
N LEU A 110 -9.07 -2.60 20.75
CA LEU A 110 -9.05 -2.96 19.33
C LEU A 110 -7.63 -3.18 18.81
N ILE A 111 -6.70 -2.30 19.18
CA ILE A 111 -5.30 -2.41 18.79
C ILE A 111 -4.63 -3.62 19.45
N ASP A 112 -4.96 -3.92 20.70
CA ASP A 112 -4.42 -5.09 21.39
C ASP A 112 -4.96 -6.40 20.80
N GLU A 113 -6.23 -6.45 20.41
CA GLU A 113 -6.83 -7.57 19.69
C GLU A 113 -6.12 -7.80 18.34
N MET A 114 -5.98 -6.74 17.50
CA MET A 114 -5.24 -6.80 16.25
C MET A 114 -3.80 -7.30 16.46
N TYR A 115 -3.14 -6.77 17.47
CA TYR A 115 -1.76 -7.08 17.79
C TYR A 115 -1.61 -8.51 18.30
N GLY A 116 -2.59 -9.05 19.01
CA GLY A 116 -2.66 -10.43 19.47
C GLY A 116 -2.82 -11.44 18.34
N GLU A 117 -3.61 -11.11 17.32
CA GLU A 117 -3.86 -12.00 16.18
C GLU A 117 -2.60 -12.39 15.40
N VAL A 118 -1.54 -11.59 15.44
CA VAL A 118 -0.35 -11.80 14.60
C VAL A 118 0.82 -12.45 15.33
N GLU A 119 0.68 -12.85 16.60
CA GLU A 119 1.59 -13.72 17.38
C GLU A 119 3.09 -13.44 17.15
N GLY A 120 3.54 -12.20 17.29
CA GLY A 120 4.95 -11.83 17.07
C GLY A 120 5.33 -11.52 15.62
N LYS A 121 4.49 -11.77 14.63
CA LYS A 121 4.68 -11.44 13.21
C LYS A 121 4.29 -9.97 12.93
N ARG A 122 5.04 -9.01 13.48
CA ARG A 122 4.63 -7.61 13.61
C ARG A 122 5.81 -6.63 13.54
N ASP A 123 6.67 -6.83 12.57
CA ASP A 123 7.81 -5.93 12.41
C ASP A 123 7.40 -4.58 11.83
N GLY A 124 6.45 -4.56 10.89
CA GLY A 124 5.95 -3.33 10.27
C GLY A 124 4.44 -3.31 10.06
N LEU A 125 3.90 -2.09 10.00
CA LEU A 125 2.50 -1.82 9.67
C LEU A 125 2.42 -0.79 8.55
N ILE A 126 1.68 -1.13 7.49
CA ILE A 126 1.31 -0.20 6.41
C ILE A 126 -0.15 0.20 6.62
N ILE A 127 -0.42 1.50 6.74
CA ILE A 127 -1.77 2.03 6.88
C ILE A 127 -2.19 2.63 5.56
N ILE A 128 -3.23 2.10 4.96
CA ILE A 128 -3.78 2.57 3.68
C ILE A 128 -5.06 3.34 3.93
N GLY A 129 -5.05 4.62 3.56
CA GLY A 129 -6.15 5.55 3.77
C GLY A 129 -5.97 6.43 5.00
N ARG A 130 -6.99 7.25 5.31
CA ARG A 130 -6.97 8.15 6.45
C ARG A 130 -6.98 7.37 7.76
N CYS A 131 -6.18 7.78 8.73
CA CYS A 131 -6.18 7.24 10.07
C CYS A 131 -6.33 8.37 11.10
N ASN A 132 -7.14 8.18 12.11
CA ASN A 132 -7.27 9.11 13.22
C ASN A 132 -5.92 9.31 13.91
N LYS A 133 -5.62 10.54 14.32
CA LYS A 133 -4.32 10.90 14.89
C LYS A 133 -3.99 10.14 16.17
N GLU A 134 -4.98 9.95 17.04
CA GLU A 134 -4.80 9.22 18.31
C GLU A 134 -4.55 7.73 18.05
N ALA A 135 -5.35 7.12 17.17
CA ALA A 135 -5.16 5.74 16.74
C ALA A 135 -3.78 5.53 16.12
N LEU A 136 -3.35 6.47 15.26
CA LEU A 136 -2.02 6.42 14.63
C LEU A 136 -0.89 6.42 15.67
N LYS A 137 -0.96 7.30 16.68
CA LYS A 137 0.02 7.35 17.76
C LYS A 137 0.08 6.05 18.58
N LYS A 138 -1.08 5.43 18.84
CA LYS A 138 -1.15 4.15 19.54
C LYS A 138 -0.56 3.01 18.72
N LEU A 139 -0.89 2.94 17.42
CA LEU A 139 -0.34 1.97 16.48
C LEU A 139 1.19 2.12 16.35
N ASN A 140 1.68 3.35 16.24
CA ASN A 140 3.12 3.63 16.13
C ASN A 140 3.91 3.21 17.37
N LYS A 141 3.29 3.14 18.55
CA LYS A 141 3.92 2.63 19.77
C LYS A 141 4.00 1.10 19.81
N LYS A 142 3.11 0.41 19.09
CA LYS A 142 3.03 -1.06 19.11
C LYS A 142 3.92 -1.71 18.05
N TYR A 143 4.08 -1.09 16.88
CA TYR A 143 4.88 -1.61 15.77
C TYR A 143 6.27 -0.96 15.76
N LYS A 144 7.27 -1.68 15.26
CA LYS A 144 8.64 -1.16 15.13
C LYS A 144 8.73 -0.07 14.04
N SER A 145 7.94 -0.22 13.00
CA SER A 145 7.86 0.71 11.89
C SER A 145 6.42 0.83 11.41
N VAL A 146 5.98 2.05 11.16
CA VAL A 146 4.65 2.34 10.62
C VAL A 146 4.81 3.27 9.42
N VAL A 147 4.18 2.92 8.30
CA VAL A 147 4.14 3.74 7.09
C VAL A 147 2.69 4.04 6.74
N SER A 148 2.38 5.29 6.47
CA SER A 148 1.06 5.74 6.02
C SER A 148 1.07 5.96 4.50
N VAL A 149 0.07 5.44 3.80
CA VAL A 149 -0.01 5.49 2.33
C VAL A 149 -1.30 6.16 1.88
N ASN A 150 -1.17 7.08 0.92
CA ASN A 150 -2.29 7.76 0.23
C ASN A 150 -3.32 8.39 1.17
N ARG A 151 -2.87 9.32 1.99
CA ARG A 151 -3.71 10.13 2.89
C ARG A 151 -3.15 11.55 2.99
N ASN A 152 -3.88 12.43 3.67
CA ASN A 152 -3.34 13.73 4.07
C ASN A 152 -2.19 13.53 5.07
N SER A 153 -1.22 14.43 5.06
CA SER A 153 -0.05 14.35 5.91
C SER A 153 -0.39 14.09 7.38
N THR A 154 0.41 13.24 8.02
CA THR A 154 0.35 12.96 9.45
C THR A 154 1.13 13.98 10.28
N ASN A 155 1.68 15.02 9.65
CA ASN A 155 2.64 15.96 10.25
C ASN A 155 3.89 15.23 10.79
N TYR A 156 4.38 14.27 10.03
CA TYR A 156 5.59 13.49 10.34
C TYR A 156 5.50 12.63 11.61
N GLU A 157 4.29 12.25 12.03
CA GLU A 157 4.11 11.29 13.14
C GLU A 157 4.60 9.88 12.76
N VAL A 158 4.57 9.54 11.48
CA VAL A 158 5.10 8.31 10.87
C VAL A 158 5.64 8.61 9.47
N ASP A 159 6.36 7.67 8.88
CA ASP A 159 6.76 7.77 7.48
C ASP A 159 5.54 7.79 6.55
N GLU A 160 5.59 8.60 5.49
CA GLU A 160 4.45 8.85 4.62
C GLU A 160 4.79 8.66 3.15
N VAL A 161 3.89 7.96 2.45
CA VAL A 161 3.87 7.93 0.98
C VAL A 161 2.63 8.69 0.52
N LEU A 162 2.84 9.87 -0.04
CA LEU A 162 1.76 10.79 -0.43
C LEU A 162 1.76 11.03 -1.94
N CYS A 163 0.56 11.28 -2.47
CA CYS A 163 0.41 11.91 -3.78
C CYS A 163 0.29 13.42 -3.60
N ASP A 164 0.95 14.20 -4.45
CA ASP A 164 0.76 15.64 -4.51
C ASP A 164 -0.62 15.96 -5.13
N GLY A 165 -1.64 15.97 -4.28
CA GLY A 165 -3.02 16.20 -4.68
C GLY A 165 -3.22 17.56 -5.34
N LYS A 166 -2.51 18.58 -4.88
CA LYS A 166 -2.55 19.93 -5.45
C LYS A 166 -2.07 19.93 -6.90
N LYS A 167 -0.90 19.35 -7.14
CA LYS A 167 -0.30 19.27 -8.48
C LYS A 167 -1.15 18.43 -9.43
N ILE A 168 -1.70 17.31 -8.96
CA ILE A 168 -2.59 16.44 -9.77
C ILE A 168 -3.84 17.22 -10.21
N ALA A 169 -4.51 17.90 -9.28
CA ALA A 169 -5.70 18.68 -9.59
C ALA A 169 -5.39 19.86 -10.50
N SER A 170 -4.27 20.57 -10.28
CA SER A 170 -3.83 21.64 -11.18
C SER A 170 -3.63 21.12 -12.61
N ALA A 171 -2.93 20.02 -12.79
CA ALA A 171 -2.70 19.42 -14.11
C ALA A 171 -4.02 19.01 -14.80
N ALA A 172 -4.97 18.45 -14.04
CA ALA A 172 -6.28 18.08 -14.58
C ALA A 172 -7.07 19.32 -15.06
N VAL A 173 -7.08 20.39 -14.28
CA VAL A 173 -7.76 21.65 -14.64
C VAL A 173 -7.08 22.31 -15.83
N GLU A 174 -5.76 22.41 -15.85
CA GLU A 174 -4.98 22.95 -16.99
C GLU A 174 -5.27 22.16 -18.27
N TYR A 175 -5.38 20.85 -18.18
CA TYR A 175 -5.74 20.01 -19.32
C TYR A 175 -7.15 20.34 -19.83
N LEU A 176 -8.15 20.45 -18.96
CA LEU A 176 -9.51 20.84 -19.37
C LEU A 176 -9.55 22.23 -20.01
N ILE A 177 -8.81 23.20 -19.46
CA ILE A 177 -8.67 24.55 -20.05
C ILE A 177 -8.04 24.46 -21.44
N SER A 178 -7.01 23.65 -21.62
CA SER A 178 -6.35 23.46 -22.92
C SER A 178 -7.27 22.88 -23.99
N LEU A 179 -8.29 22.12 -23.59
CA LEU A 179 -9.35 21.59 -24.44
C LEU A 179 -10.48 22.62 -24.71
N GLY A 180 -10.38 23.84 -24.18
CA GLY A 180 -11.34 24.91 -24.39
C GLY A 180 -12.52 24.94 -23.41
N HIS A 181 -12.52 24.13 -22.37
CA HIS A 181 -13.55 24.17 -21.33
C HIS A 181 -13.45 25.46 -20.51
N LYS A 182 -14.55 26.20 -20.41
CA LYS A 182 -14.66 27.47 -19.67
C LYS A 182 -15.37 27.32 -18.33
N ASN A 183 -16.23 26.32 -18.20
CA ASN A 183 -17.02 26.05 -16.99
C ASN A 183 -16.58 24.70 -16.43
N ILE A 184 -15.71 24.74 -15.42
CA ILE A 184 -15.14 23.56 -14.78
C ILE A 184 -15.64 23.52 -13.35
N GLY A 185 -16.36 22.46 -12.97
CA GLY A 185 -16.86 22.26 -11.62
C GLY A 185 -15.98 21.28 -10.83
N TYR A 186 -15.98 21.42 -9.52
CA TYR A 186 -15.35 20.48 -8.60
C TYR A 186 -16.39 19.75 -7.78
N VAL A 187 -16.30 18.41 -7.74
CA VAL A 187 -17.15 17.56 -6.92
C VAL A 187 -16.26 16.80 -5.95
N GLY A 188 -16.40 17.07 -4.66
CA GLY A 188 -15.60 16.42 -3.61
C GLY A 188 -15.53 17.22 -2.31
N GLN A 189 -14.65 16.80 -1.41
CA GLN A 189 -14.41 17.51 -0.17
C GLN A 189 -13.63 18.80 -0.45
N CYS A 190 -14.13 19.94 0.11
CA CYS A 190 -13.51 21.25 -0.09
C CYS A 190 -12.69 21.75 1.09
N HIS A 191 -12.92 21.21 2.30
CA HIS A 191 -12.20 21.63 3.50
C HIS A 191 -10.94 20.79 3.71
N SER A 192 -9.79 21.45 3.88
CA SER A 192 -8.50 20.81 4.12
C SER A 192 -8.16 19.73 3.08
N GLU A 193 -8.45 20.01 1.81
CA GLU A 193 -8.23 19.11 0.69
C GLU A 193 -7.32 19.76 -0.36
N ASP A 194 -6.12 19.21 -0.53
CA ASP A 194 -5.12 19.77 -1.43
C ASP A 194 -5.53 19.78 -2.89
N ARG A 195 -6.32 18.79 -3.32
CA ARG A 195 -6.89 18.75 -4.69
C ARG A 195 -7.84 19.92 -4.93
N TYR A 196 -8.64 20.30 -3.94
CA TYR A 196 -9.50 21.47 -4.04
C TYR A 196 -8.69 22.77 -4.12
N ASN A 197 -7.62 22.88 -3.35
CA ASN A 197 -6.72 24.02 -3.42
C ASN A 197 -6.06 24.13 -4.81
N GLY A 198 -5.58 23.00 -5.36
CA GLY A 198 -5.03 22.94 -6.72
C GLY A 198 -6.02 23.38 -7.79
N TYR A 199 -7.27 22.90 -7.71
CA TYR A 199 -8.37 23.32 -8.58
C TYR A 199 -8.60 24.83 -8.51
N LEU A 200 -8.79 25.40 -7.32
CA LEU A 200 -9.06 26.84 -7.15
C LEU A 200 -7.92 27.73 -7.64
N GLU A 201 -6.67 27.38 -7.30
CA GLU A 201 -5.52 28.18 -7.70
C GLU A 201 -5.29 28.18 -9.20
N THR A 202 -5.60 27.06 -9.87
CA THR A 202 -5.45 26.97 -11.32
C THR A 202 -6.54 27.76 -12.06
N LEU A 203 -7.75 27.81 -11.55
CA LEU A 203 -8.82 28.63 -12.13
C LEU A 203 -8.62 30.16 -11.94
N LYS A 204 -7.77 30.57 -10.99
CA LYS A 204 -7.46 31.98 -10.74
C LYS A 204 -6.35 32.54 -11.63
N LYS A 205 -5.62 31.69 -12.31
CA LYS A 205 -4.56 32.06 -13.28
C LYS A 205 -5.17 32.49 -14.61
#